data_f21c0d431bcc786511e3bd07b6f732b0
#
_entry.id   f21c0d431bcc786511e3bd07b6f732b0
#
_cell.length_a   1.000
_cell.length_b   1.000
_cell.length_c   1.000
_cell.angle_alpha   90.00
_cell.angle_beta   90.00
_cell.angle_gamma   90.00
#
_symmetry.space_group_name_H-M   'P 1'
#
loop_
_entity.id
_entity.type
_entity.pdbx_description
1 polymer ?
#
loop_
_entity_poly.entity_id
_entity_poly.type
_entity_poly.pdbx_seq_one_letter_code
_entity_poly.pdbx_strand_id
1 'polypeptide(L)'
;MDVILLERVEKLGQMGDVVKVKPGYARNYLLPQKKAMRATSENKAHFEQQRAQLEAMNLKRRQDAEVVAGKLNGLNVALIRQAGESGQLYGSVSGRDIADAVTAGGFTIDRKQVLIDQPIKTIGLHKVRVALHPEVMVTVNATIAQSQEEAERRAASEISTTPESPAEVPPTEPSAD
;
A
#
# COMPACT_ATOMS: atom_id res chain seq x y z
N MET A 1 13.40 7.57 22.62
CA MET A 1 12.26 7.13 23.45
C MET A 1 11.97 5.69 23.09
N ASP A 2 11.93 4.82 24.08
CA ASP A 2 11.70 3.41 23.85
C ASP A 2 10.20 3.13 23.86
N VAL A 3 9.74 2.38 22.84
CA VAL A 3 8.35 2.03 22.65
C VAL A 3 8.23 0.55 22.32
N ILE A 4 7.12 -0.07 22.73
CA ILE A 4 6.74 -1.45 22.37
C ILE A 4 5.78 -1.34 21.20
N LEU A 5 6.03 -2.05 20.13
CA LEU A 5 5.15 -2.09 18.97
C LEU A 5 3.94 -3.02 19.23
N LEU A 6 2.73 -2.52 18.99
CA LEU A 6 1.48 -3.28 19.12
C LEU A 6 1.05 -3.92 17.80
N GLU A 7 1.59 -3.43 16.70
CA GLU A 7 1.43 -3.97 15.35
C GLU A 7 2.76 -3.82 14.59
N ARG A 8 2.91 -4.54 13.49
CA ARG A 8 4.06 -4.38 12.62
C ARG A 8 4.09 -2.98 12.05
N VAL A 9 5.23 -2.31 12.15
CA VAL A 9 5.47 -1.01 11.53
C VAL A 9 6.63 -1.14 10.54
N GLU A 10 6.38 -0.75 9.29
CA GLU A 10 7.39 -0.79 8.24
C GLU A 10 8.65 -0.02 8.68
N LYS A 11 9.82 -0.60 8.44
CA LYS A 11 11.14 -0.05 8.80
C LYS A 11 11.46 0.07 10.30
N LEU A 12 10.57 -0.34 11.19
CA LEU A 12 10.82 -0.33 12.63
C LEU A 12 10.94 -1.72 13.24
N GLY A 13 9.99 -2.61 12.96
CA GLY A 13 9.98 -3.96 13.52
C GLY A 13 8.61 -4.60 13.55
N GLN A 14 8.53 -5.72 14.24
CA GLN A 14 7.32 -6.52 14.39
C GLN A 14 6.59 -6.21 15.69
N MET A 15 5.40 -6.80 15.85
CA MET A 15 4.63 -6.68 17.07
C MET A 15 5.41 -7.29 18.25
N GLY A 16 5.48 -6.56 19.36
CA GLY A 16 6.21 -6.96 20.55
C GLY A 16 7.64 -6.46 20.63
N ASP A 17 8.20 -5.95 19.51
CA ASP A 17 9.56 -5.40 19.52
C ASP A 17 9.64 -4.12 20.35
N VAL A 18 10.70 -4.01 21.16
CA VAL A 18 11.04 -2.79 21.86
C VAL A 18 12.03 -2.01 21.01
N VAL A 19 11.57 -0.91 20.44
CA VAL A 19 12.38 -0.10 19.53
C VAL A 19 12.60 1.31 20.05
N LYS A 20 13.79 1.84 19.78
CA LYS A 20 14.15 3.22 20.14
C LYS A 20 13.82 4.14 18.97
N VAL A 21 12.89 5.08 19.19
CA VAL A 21 12.44 6.02 18.17
C VAL A 21 12.61 7.47 18.61
N LYS A 22 12.59 8.38 17.62
CA LYS A 22 12.61 9.81 17.90
C LYS A 22 11.38 10.23 18.71
N PRO A 23 11.50 11.07 19.76
CA PRO A 23 10.37 11.44 20.62
C PRO A 23 9.18 12.06 19.87
N GLY A 24 9.44 12.87 18.85
CA GLY A 24 8.39 13.48 18.02
C GLY A 24 7.60 12.44 17.24
N TYR A 25 8.26 11.47 16.64
CA TYR A 25 7.62 10.40 15.89
C TYR A 25 6.74 9.51 16.80
N ALA A 26 7.26 9.17 17.99
CA ALA A 26 6.49 8.43 18.97
C ALA A 26 5.22 9.18 19.40
N ARG A 27 5.35 10.47 19.80
CA ARG A 27 4.24 11.25 20.34
C ARG A 27 3.19 11.64 19.30
N ASN A 28 3.60 11.93 18.07
CA ASN A 28 2.71 12.49 17.05
C ASN A 28 2.10 11.42 16.12
N TYR A 29 2.71 10.24 16.05
CA TYR A 29 2.29 9.19 15.14
C TYR A 29 2.00 7.87 15.85
N LEU A 30 2.99 7.24 16.49
CA LEU A 30 2.84 5.89 17.03
C LEU A 30 1.84 5.79 18.18
N LEU A 31 1.94 6.68 19.18
CA LEU A 31 1.07 6.66 20.35
C LEU A 31 -0.36 7.09 20.04
N PRO A 32 -0.64 8.18 19.27
CA PRO A 32 -2.00 8.57 18.94
C PRO A 32 -2.73 7.55 18.08
N GLN A 33 -2.01 6.84 17.20
CA GLN A 33 -2.60 5.80 16.35
C GLN A 33 -2.67 4.43 17.03
N LYS A 34 -2.27 4.32 18.30
CA LYS A 34 -2.23 3.06 19.05
C LYS A 34 -1.39 1.96 18.38
N LYS A 35 -0.38 2.35 17.61
CA LYS A 35 0.57 1.44 16.94
C LYS A 35 1.69 0.98 17.88
N ALA A 36 1.95 1.77 18.91
CA ALA A 36 2.94 1.46 19.93
C ALA A 36 2.52 2.01 21.29
N MET A 37 3.12 1.48 22.36
CA MET A 37 3.03 2.00 23.72
C MET A 37 4.42 2.31 24.27
N ARG A 38 4.52 3.12 25.32
CA ARG A 38 5.80 3.40 25.98
C ARG A 38 6.34 2.13 26.63
N ALA A 39 7.64 1.89 26.50
CA ALA A 39 8.31 0.72 27.07
C ALA A 39 8.62 0.93 28.55
N THR A 40 7.58 0.99 29.40
CA THR A 40 7.70 0.92 30.86
C THR A 40 7.56 -0.52 31.33
N SER A 41 8.03 -0.84 32.54
CA SER A 41 7.90 -2.18 33.12
C SER A 41 6.44 -2.63 33.24
N GLU A 42 5.57 -1.71 33.64
CA GLU A 42 4.12 -1.96 33.74
C GLU A 42 3.50 -2.27 32.37
N ASN A 43 3.85 -1.47 31.36
CA ASN A 43 3.34 -1.66 30.02
C ASN A 43 3.86 -2.94 29.36
N LYS A 44 5.07 -3.39 29.70
CA LYS A 44 5.59 -4.69 29.25
C LYS A 44 4.77 -5.83 29.80
N ALA A 45 4.50 -5.83 31.12
CA ALA A 45 3.67 -6.87 31.75
C ALA A 45 2.23 -6.87 31.15
N HIS A 46 1.66 -5.69 30.98
CA HIS A 46 0.33 -5.55 30.36
C HIS A 46 0.31 -6.04 28.91
N PHE A 47 1.35 -5.74 28.12
CA PHE A 47 1.48 -6.23 26.75
C PHE A 47 1.54 -7.76 26.71
N GLU A 48 2.32 -8.40 27.59
CA GLU A 48 2.42 -9.86 27.65
C GLU A 48 1.08 -10.53 27.94
N GLN A 49 0.27 -9.94 28.84
CA GLN A 49 -1.08 -10.43 29.11
C GLN A 49 -2.02 -10.32 27.91
N GLN A 50 -1.87 -9.28 27.11
CA GLN A 50 -2.73 -9.03 25.94
C GLN A 50 -2.17 -9.56 24.63
N ARG A 51 -0.94 -10.07 24.64
CA ARG A 51 -0.23 -10.49 23.44
C ARG A 51 -1.06 -11.44 22.57
N ALA A 52 -1.60 -12.49 23.16
CA ALA A 52 -2.39 -13.48 22.44
C ALA A 52 -3.64 -12.88 21.79
N GLN A 53 -4.31 -11.94 22.47
CA GLN A 53 -5.48 -11.24 21.91
C GLN A 53 -5.08 -10.31 20.76
N LEU A 54 -3.98 -9.58 20.91
CA LEU A 54 -3.45 -8.70 19.87
C LEU A 54 -3.00 -9.49 18.64
N GLU A 55 -2.36 -10.64 18.83
CA GLU A 55 -1.96 -11.55 17.75
C GLU A 55 -3.19 -12.08 16.99
N ALA A 56 -4.21 -12.53 17.70
CA ALA A 56 -5.45 -13.01 17.10
C ALA A 56 -6.18 -11.90 16.33
N MET A 57 -6.23 -10.68 16.87
CA MET A 57 -6.83 -9.53 16.20
C MET A 57 -6.06 -9.12 14.95
N ASN A 58 -4.72 -9.12 15.02
CA ASN A 58 -3.88 -8.81 13.87
C ASN A 58 -4.01 -9.85 12.76
N LEU A 59 -4.05 -11.14 13.13
CA LEU A 59 -4.27 -12.23 12.17
C LEU A 59 -5.62 -12.07 11.45
N LYS A 60 -6.68 -11.77 12.19
CA LYS A 60 -8.01 -11.53 11.61
C LYS A 60 -7.99 -10.34 10.65
N ARG A 61 -7.44 -9.20 11.07
CA ARG A 61 -7.32 -8.01 10.22
C ARG A 61 -6.49 -8.28 8.96
N ARG A 62 -5.45 -9.09 9.08
CA ARG A 62 -4.64 -9.52 7.95
C ARG A 62 -5.45 -10.35 6.97
N GLN A 63 -6.22 -11.35 7.47
CA GLN A 63 -7.09 -12.18 6.62
C GLN A 63 -8.15 -11.34 5.90
N ASP A 64 -8.81 -10.43 6.61
CA ASP A 64 -9.78 -9.50 6.02
C ASP A 64 -9.12 -8.64 4.94
N ALA A 65 -7.90 -8.14 5.19
CA ALA A 65 -7.14 -7.37 4.22
C ALA A 65 -6.70 -8.21 3.01
N GLU A 66 -6.34 -9.48 3.19
CA GLU A 66 -5.98 -10.41 2.09
C GLU A 66 -7.17 -10.68 1.16
N VAL A 67 -8.38 -10.83 1.72
CA VAL A 67 -9.59 -10.99 0.91
C VAL A 67 -9.88 -9.75 0.06
N VAL A 68 -9.74 -8.57 0.64
CA VAL A 68 -9.90 -7.30 -0.10
C VAL A 68 -8.77 -7.12 -1.10
N ALA A 69 -7.54 -7.49 -0.75
CA ALA A 69 -6.38 -7.43 -1.61
C ALA A 69 -6.56 -8.25 -2.89
N GLY A 70 -7.11 -9.47 -2.77
CA GLY A 70 -7.38 -10.32 -3.92
C GLY A 70 -8.34 -9.69 -4.94
N LYS A 71 -9.28 -8.86 -4.47
CA LYS A 71 -10.24 -8.15 -5.34
C LYS A 71 -9.69 -6.82 -5.86
N LEU A 72 -8.81 -6.17 -5.10
CA LEU A 72 -8.26 -4.85 -5.42
C LEU A 72 -7.03 -4.94 -6.33
N ASN A 73 -6.34 -6.08 -6.31
CA ASN A 73 -5.10 -6.25 -7.06
C ASN A 73 -5.38 -6.21 -8.56
N GLY A 74 -4.69 -5.29 -9.25
CA GLY A 74 -4.88 -5.07 -10.68
C GLY A 74 -6.13 -4.27 -11.05
N LEU A 75 -6.86 -3.71 -10.07
CA LEU A 75 -8.00 -2.83 -10.36
C LEU A 75 -7.53 -1.61 -11.16
N ASN A 76 -8.22 -1.35 -12.27
CA ASN A 76 -8.01 -0.16 -13.07
C ASN A 76 -8.98 0.93 -12.61
N VAL A 77 -8.43 2.05 -12.18
CA VAL A 77 -9.19 3.21 -11.72
C VAL A 77 -8.93 4.38 -12.65
N ALA A 78 -10.00 4.91 -13.23
CA ALA A 78 -9.93 6.07 -14.12
C ALA A 78 -10.04 7.38 -13.32
N LEU A 79 -9.11 8.30 -13.58
CA LEU A 79 -9.09 9.64 -13.01
C LEU A 79 -9.09 10.66 -14.13
N ILE A 80 -10.14 11.48 -14.19
CA ILE A 80 -10.26 12.53 -15.19
C ILE A 80 -9.65 13.82 -14.62
N ARG A 81 -8.63 14.36 -15.29
CA ARG A 81 -7.95 15.60 -14.90
C ARG A 81 -7.59 16.40 -16.15
N GLN A 82 -7.64 17.73 -16.03
CA GLN A 82 -7.22 18.62 -17.10
C GLN A 82 -5.70 18.58 -17.25
N ALA A 83 -5.25 18.50 -18.50
CA ALA A 83 -3.84 18.52 -18.85
C ALA A 83 -3.60 19.39 -20.08
N GLY A 84 -2.37 19.90 -20.22
CA GLY A 84 -1.92 20.63 -21.40
C GLY A 84 -1.63 19.70 -22.58
N GLU A 85 -1.36 20.30 -23.74
CA GLU A 85 -1.00 19.57 -24.98
C GLU A 85 0.24 18.68 -24.83
N SER A 86 1.13 19.04 -23.92
CA SER A 86 2.32 18.25 -23.58
C SER A 86 2.03 17.01 -22.70
N GLY A 87 0.77 16.76 -22.34
CA GLY A 87 0.38 15.66 -21.44
C GLY A 87 0.70 15.92 -19.96
N GLN A 88 1.10 17.13 -19.60
CA GLN A 88 1.29 17.53 -18.21
C GLN A 88 -0.03 18.00 -17.58
N LEU A 89 -0.32 17.50 -16.38
CA LEU A 89 -1.52 17.90 -15.64
C LEU A 89 -1.39 19.32 -15.10
N TYR A 90 -2.48 20.09 -15.13
CA TYR A 90 -2.59 21.34 -14.40
C TYR A 90 -2.80 21.07 -12.90
N GLY A 91 -1.75 20.56 -12.24
CA GLY A 91 -1.76 20.13 -10.85
C GLY A 91 -1.14 18.74 -10.67
N SER A 92 -1.39 18.12 -9.53
CA SER A 92 -0.93 16.76 -9.22
C SER A 92 -2.07 15.90 -8.71
N VAL A 93 -2.04 14.61 -9.03
CA VAL A 93 -2.94 13.63 -8.41
C VAL A 93 -2.41 13.29 -7.03
N SER A 94 -3.27 13.43 -6.02
CA SER A 94 -2.97 13.14 -4.63
C SER A 94 -3.48 11.76 -4.21
N GLY A 95 -2.98 11.24 -3.07
CA GLY A 95 -3.48 9.99 -2.50
C GLY A 95 -4.98 10.03 -2.16
N ARG A 96 -5.53 11.21 -1.93
CA ARG A 96 -6.97 11.39 -1.71
C ARG A 96 -7.76 11.14 -2.99
N ASP A 97 -7.32 11.70 -4.11
CA ASP A 97 -8.01 11.53 -5.39
C ASP A 97 -8.08 10.05 -5.80
N ILE A 98 -6.99 9.30 -5.53
CA ILE A 98 -6.94 7.86 -5.78
C ILE A 98 -7.84 7.10 -4.80
N ALA A 99 -7.84 7.47 -3.51
CA ALA A 99 -8.72 6.84 -2.54
C ALA A 99 -10.20 7.06 -2.89
N ASP A 100 -10.58 8.28 -3.27
CA ASP A 100 -11.94 8.62 -3.69
C ASP A 100 -12.35 7.82 -4.95
N ALA A 101 -11.43 7.68 -5.91
CA ALA A 101 -11.68 6.94 -7.15
C ALA A 101 -11.79 5.41 -6.92
N VAL A 102 -10.96 4.84 -6.05
CA VAL A 102 -11.08 3.43 -5.65
C VAL A 102 -12.36 3.20 -4.85
N THR A 103 -12.77 4.18 -4.03
CA THR A 103 -14.05 4.11 -3.29
C THR A 103 -15.24 4.15 -4.24
N ALA A 104 -15.19 4.92 -5.30
CA ALA A 104 -16.19 4.90 -6.38
C ALA A 104 -16.24 3.54 -7.09
N GLY A 105 -15.10 2.82 -7.15
CA GLY A 105 -15.02 1.43 -7.64
C GLY A 105 -15.57 0.38 -6.67
N GLY A 106 -16.13 0.78 -5.51
CA GLY A 106 -16.78 -0.11 -4.56
C GLY A 106 -15.88 -0.61 -3.40
N PHE A 107 -14.69 -0.06 -3.24
CA PHE A 107 -13.75 -0.44 -2.17
C PHE A 107 -13.50 0.74 -1.24
N THR A 108 -13.74 0.57 0.04
CA THR A 108 -13.47 1.63 1.02
C THR A 108 -12.00 1.61 1.44
N ILE A 109 -11.24 2.62 1.04
CA ILE A 109 -9.86 2.82 1.44
C ILE A 109 -9.62 4.22 2.00
N ASP A 110 -8.70 4.35 2.96
CA ASP A 110 -8.26 5.64 3.49
C ASP A 110 -7.10 6.19 2.65
N ARG A 111 -7.04 7.51 2.48
CA ARG A 111 -5.92 8.20 1.82
C ARG A 111 -4.55 7.83 2.42
N LYS A 112 -4.51 7.45 3.71
CA LYS A 112 -3.29 7.05 4.41
C LYS A 112 -2.76 5.68 3.96
N GLN A 113 -3.64 4.87 3.38
CA GLN A 113 -3.31 3.56 2.83
C GLN A 113 -2.70 3.67 1.43
N VAL A 114 -2.92 4.81 0.75
CA VAL A 114 -2.39 5.06 -0.58
C VAL A 114 -0.95 5.59 -0.48
N LEU A 115 0.00 4.80 -0.97
CA LEU A 115 1.42 5.13 -0.96
C LEU A 115 1.82 5.63 -2.35
N ILE A 116 2.07 6.93 -2.46
CA ILE A 116 2.55 7.58 -3.68
C ILE A 116 4.01 7.98 -3.44
N ASP A 117 4.93 7.35 -4.16
CA ASP A 117 6.36 7.67 -4.02
C ASP A 117 6.70 9.02 -4.64
N GLN A 118 6.06 9.36 -5.76
CA GLN A 118 6.22 10.64 -6.45
C GLN A 118 4.86 11.19 -6.86
N PRO A 119 4.63 12.50 -6.72
CA PRO A 119 3.38 13.12 -7.14
C PRO A 119 3.19 12.94 -8.65
N ILE A 120 2.04 12.39 -9.03
CA ILE A 120 1.70 12.12 -10.42
C ILE A 120 1.30 13.43 -11.11
N LYS A 121 2.01 13.79 -12.18
CA LYS A 121 1.83 15.04 -12.92
C LYS A 121 1.62 14.84 -14.43
N THR A 122 1.59 13.60 -14.90
CA THR A 122 1.46 13.26 -16.32
C THR A 122 0.24 12.39 -16.56
N ILE A 123 -0.32 12.49 -17.77
CA ILE A 123 -1.37 11.58 -18.24
C ILE A 123 -0.75 10.20 -18.47
N GLY A 124 -1.53 9.15 -18.28
CA GLY A 124 -1.12 7.77 -18.54
C GLY A 124 -1.48 6.83 -17.42
N LEU A 125 -0.95 5.60 -17.50
CA LEU A 125 -1.08 4.58 -16.48
C LEU A 125 0.01 4.74 -15.42
N HIS A 126 -0.41 4.82 -14.19
CA HIS A 126 0.47 4.89 -13.03
C HIS A 126 0.13 3.76 -12.05
N LYS A 127 1.14 2.99 -11.71
CA LYS A 127 0.99 1.94 -10.67
C LYS A 127 1.13 2.57 -9.29
N VAL A 128 0.09 2.44 -8.49
CA VAL A 128 0.03 3.00 -7.13
C VAL A 128 -0.07 1.88 -6.12
N ARG A 129 0.74 1.95 -5.10
CA ARG A 129 0.72 0.96 -4.01
C ARG A 129 -0.31 1.37 -2.96
N VAL A 130 -1.14 0.42 -2.58
CA VAL A 130 -2.12 0.57 -1.49
C VAL A 130 -1.78 -0.42 -0.39
N ALA A 131 -1.51 0.09 0.81
CA ALA A 131 -1.25 -0.70 2.00
C ALA A 131 -2.57 -0.90 2.76
N LEU A 132 -3.21 -2.03 2.58
CA LEU A 132 -4.42 -2.40 3.31
C LEU A 132 -4.10 -2.81 4.74
N HIS A 133 -2.96 -3.47 4.93
CA HIS A 133 -2.42 -3.89 6.20
C HIS A 133 -0.89 -3.69 6.18
N PRO A 134 -0.20 -3.56 7.32
CA PRO A 134 1.26 -3.47 7.36
C PRO A 134 2.00 -4.64 6.66
N GLU A 135 1.32 -5.77 6.49
CA GLU A 135 1.84 -6.97 5.81
C GLU A 135 1.20 -7.21 4.44
N VAL A 136 0.14 -6.50 4.09
CA VAL A 136 -0.63 -6.71 2.84
C VAL A 136 -0.61 -5.43 2.01
N MET A 137 0.17 -5.45 0.94
CA MET A 137 0.24 -4.39 -0.04
C MET A 137 -0.29 -4.88 -1.39
N VAL A 138 -1.05 -4.03 -2.06
CA VAL A 138 -1.58 -4.30 -3.40
C VAL A 138 -1.21 -3.17 -4.35
N THR A 139 -1.14 -3.48 -5.63
CA THR A 139 -0.91 -2.49 -6.67
C THR A 139 -2.21 -2.24 -7.42
N VAL A 140 -2.60 -0.98 -7.50
CA VAL A 140 -3.75 -0.49 -8.25
C VAL A 140 -3.24 0.31 -9.44
N ASN A 141 -3.85 0.12 -10.59
CA ASN A 141 -3.53 0.87 -11.80
C ASN A 141 -4.40 2.12 -11.87
N ALA A 142 -3.81 3.29 -11.75
CA ALA A 142 -4.48 4.57 -11.90
C ALA A 142 -4.27 5.09 -13.34
N THR A 143 -5.32 5.08 -14.14
CA THR A 143 -5.33 5.64 -15.49
C THR A 143 -5.76 7.09 -15.43
N ILE A 144 -4.87 8.00 -15.77
CA ILE A 144 -5.14 9.43 -15.78
C ILE A 144 -5.34 9.88 -17.22
N ALA A 145 -6.50 10.47 -17.51
CA ALA A 145 -6.88 10.95 -18.84
C ALA A 145 -7.59 12.30 -18.77
N GLN A 146 -7.73 12.96 -19.93
CA GLN A 146 -8.47 14.22 -20.05
C GLN A 146 -9.97 13.98 -20.22
N SER A 147 -10.35 12.86 -20.81
CA SER A 147 -11.74 12.46 -21.02
C SER A 147 -11.97 11.00 -20.61
N GLN A 148 -13.22 10.65 -20.36
CA GLN A 148 -13.60 9.29 -20.00
C GLN A 148 -13.32 8.30 -21.15
N GLU A 149 -13.56 8.72 -22.39
CA GLU A 149 -13.29 7.88 -23.55
C GLU A 149 -11.80 7.55 -23.72
N GLU A 150 -10.93 8.50 -23.39
CA GLU A 150 -9.48 8.31 -23.42
C GLU A 150 -9.03 7.36 -22.31
N ALA A 151 -9.63 7.47 -21.12
CA ALA A 151 -9.36 6.56 -20.00
C ALA A 151 -9.72 5.13 -20.35
N GLU A 152 -10.89 4.91 -20.95
CA GLU A 152 -11.36 3.59 -21.38
C GLU A 152 -10.49 2.99 -22.48
N ARG A 153 -10.11 3.78 -23.49
CA ARG A 153 -9.22 3.32 -24.56
C ARG A 153 -7.84 2.91 -24.02
N ARG A 154 -7.27 3.68 -23.10
CA ARG A 154 -5.98 3.35 -22.50
C ARG A 154 -6.06 2.13 -21.59
N ALA A 155 -7.12 2.00 -20.80
CA ALA A 155 -7.35 0.81 -19.97
C ALA A 155 -7.51 -0.46 -20.83
N ALA A 156 -8.16 -0.36 -21.99
CA ALA A 156 -8.35 -1.48 -22.92
C ALA A 156 -7.06 -1.87 -23.66
N SER A 157 -6.22 -0.89 -24.04
CA SER A 157 -4.97 -1.17 -24.78
C SER A 157 -3.92 -1.90 -23.96
N GLU A 158 -3.93 -1.77 -22.63
CA GLU A 158 -2.91 -2.37 -21.75
C GLU A 158 -3.29 -3.76 -21.23
N ILE A 159 -4.58 -4.15 -21.31
CA ILE A 159 -4.99 -5.54 -21.06
C ILE A 159 -4.39 -6.48 -22.13
N SER A 160 -4.04 -5.93 -23.30
CA SER A 160 -3.46 -6.70 -24.42
C SER A 160 -1.95 -6.89 -24.35
N THR A 161 -1.24 -6.20 -23.46
CA THR A 161 0.19 -6.36 -23.24
C THR A 161 0.46 -7.02 -21.89
N THR A 162 0.09 -8.29 -21.75
CA THR A 162 0.68 -9.15 -20.72
C THR A 162 2.15 -9.36 -21.11
N PRO A 163 3.13 -8.97 -20.29
CA PRO A 163 4.50 -9.36 -20.55
C PRO A 163 4.58 -10.87 -20.39
N GLU A 164 4.87 -11.51 -21.49
CA GLU A 164 5.32 -12.87 -21.64
C GLU A 164 6.31 -13.24 -20.52
N SER A 165 6.05 -14.34 -19.86
CA SER A 165 6.88 -15.00 -18.84
C SER A 165 8.37 -14.93 -19.20
N PRO A 166 9.26 -14.63 -18.24
CA PRO A 166 10.70 -14.75 -18.48
C PRO A 166 11.03 -16.18 -18.88
N ALA A 167 11.62 -16.31 -20.05
CA ALA A 167 12.06 -17.56 -20.64
C ALA A 167 12.82 -18.41 -19.62
N GLU A 168 12.37 -19.63 -19.53
CA GLU A 168 13.01 -20.81 -18.97
C GLU A 168 14.48 -20.86 -19.43
N VAL A 169 15.39 -20.72 -18.49
CA VAL A 169 16.82 -20.93 -18.71
C VAL A 169 17.02 -22.43 -18.93
N PRO A 170 17.53 -22.88 -20.09
CA PRO A 170 17.78 -24.31 -20.29
C PRO A 170 18.87 -24.78 -19.31
N PRO A 171 18.75 -26.01 -18.79
CA PRO A 171 19.75 -26.57 -17.88
C PRO A 171 21.07 -26.79 -18.64
N THR A 172 22.14 -26.15 -18.18
CA THR A 172 23.50 -26.46 -18.59
C THR A 172 23.86 -27.85 -18.07
N GLU A 173 24.01 -28.78 -19.00
CA GLU A 173 24.61 -30.10 -18.73
C GLU A 173 26.06 -29.94 -18.21
N PRO A 174 26.49 -30.71 -17.20
CA PRO A 174 27.88 -30.77 -16.82
C PRO A 174 28.63 -31.68 -17.83
N SER A 175 29.52 -31.08 -18.62
CA SER A 175 30.48 -31.82 -19.38
C SER A 175 31.48 -32.53 -18.44
N ALA A 176 31.46 -33.84 -18.50
CA ALA A 176 32.53 -34.70 -17.97
C ALA A 176 33.82 -34.51 -18.81
N ASP A 177 34.95 -34.26 -18.10
CA ASP A 177 36.27 -34.84 -18.37
C ASP A 177 37.13 -34.75 -17.13
#